data_dcdffc321578234176940cb34896b716
#
_entry.id   dcdffc321578234176940cb34896b716
#
_cell.length_a   1.000
_cell.length_b   1.000
_cell.length_c   1.000
_cell.angle_alpha   90.00
_cell.angle_beta   90.00
_cell.angle_gamma   90.00
#
_symmetry.space_group_name_H-M   'P 1'
#
loop_
_entity.id
_entity.type
_entity.pdbx_description
1 polymer ?
#
loop_
_entity_poly.entity_id
_entity_poly.type
_entity_poly.pdbx_seq_one_letter_code
_entity_poly.pdbx_strand_id
1 'polypeptide(L)'
;MYLVDTNVVSEARRGSAQATGWLRSVEPASVHLSTLTLGEIMRGIALKQKSDPKAAAHLAEWLRKLRHDHADRILAVTDQISVEWGRIAAIRPRGDIDGLIAATAIVHDLILVTSNVGDFEDTGATVINPWEASA
;
A
#
# COMPACT_ATOMS: atom_id res chain seq x y z
N MET A 1 -6.07 -10.66 7.97
CA MET A 1 -5.24 -9.48 8.06
C MET A 1 -4.98 -8.88 6.68
N TYR A 2 -4.60 -7.64 6.61
CA TYR A 2 -4.62 -6.87 5.36
C TYR A 2 -3.28 -6.21 5.12
N LEU A 3 -2.89 -6.14 3.83
CA LEU A 3 -1.82 -5.28 3.33
C LEU A 3 -2.48 -4.16 2.53
N VAL A 4 -2.33 -2.91 2.97
CA VAL A 4 -3.00 -1.78 2.34
C VAL A 4 -2.05 -1.10 1.36
N ASP A 5 -2.47 -1.03 0.09
CA ASP A 5 -1.69 -0.39 -0.96
C ASP A 5 -1.65 1.13 -0.77
N THR A 6 -0.62 1.75 -1.33
CA THR A 6 -0.37 3.19 -1.21
C THR A 6 -1.56 4.04 -1.63
N ASN A 7 -2.28 3.66 -2.70
CA ASN A 7 -3.43 4.44 -3.18
C ASN A 7 -4.54 4.53 -2.14
N VAL A 8 -4.79 3.48 -1.38
CA VAL A 8 -5.83 3.47 -0.33
C VAL A 8 -5.44 4.41 0.81
N VAL A 9 -4.19 4.33 1.26
CA VAL A 9 -3.66 5.17 2.34
C VAL A 9 -3.71 6.65 1.92
N SER A 10 -3.26 6.95 0.69
CA SER A 10 -3.23 8.31 0.16
C SER A 10 -4.62 8.89 -0.03
N GLU A 11 -5.57 8.11 -0.55
CA GLU A 11 -6.96 8.57 -0.72
C GLU A 11 -7.67 8.75 0.62
N ALA A 12 -7.39 7.92 1.62
CA ALA A 12 -7.91 8.12 2.97
C ALA A 12 -7.42 9.44 3.56
N ARG A 13 -6.15 9.77 3.34
CA ARG A 13 -5.60 11.05 3.78
C ARG A 13 -6.30 12.23 3.09
N ARG A 14 -6.65 12.09 1.81
CA ARG A 14 -7.37 13.13 1.06
C ARG A 14 -8.84 13.22 1.42
N GLY A 15 -9.35 12.34 2.28
CA GLY A 15 -10.72 12.38 2.75
C GLY A 15 -11.69 11.51 1.96
N SER A 16 -11.22 10.56 1.15
CA SER A 16 -12.10 9.60 0.46
C SER A 16 -12.98 8.87 1.47
N ALA A 17 -14.29 8.92 1.28
CA ALA A 17 -15.26 8.26 2.15
C ALA A 17 -15.09 6.73 2.10
N GLN A 18 -14.83 6.18 0.92
CA GLN A 18 -14.67 4.75 0.72
C GLN A 18 -13.42 4.22 1.42
N ALA A 19 -12.26 4.88 1.21
CA ALA A 19 -11.00 4.48 1.84
C ALA A 19 -11.07 4.64 3.36
N THR A 20 -11.56 5.79 3.83
CA THR A 20 -11.69 6.06 5.26
C THR A 20 -12.68 5.10 5.92
N GLY A 21 -13.83 4.88 5.28
CA GLY A 21 -14.86 3.97 5.79
C GLY A 21 -14.34 2.53 5.89
N TRP A 22 -13.60 2.08 4.89
CA TRP A 22 -13.01 0.75 4.94
C TRP A 22 -12.01 0.62 6.10
N LEU A 23 -11.09 1.58 6.23
CA LEU A 23 -10.09 1.56 7.31
C LEU A 23 -10.73 1.58 8.71
N ARG A 24 -11.84 2.28 8.88
CA ARG A 24 -12.59 2.29 10.13
C ARG A 24 -13.35 0.99 10.40
N SER A 25 -13.64 0.21 9.36
CA SER A 25 -14.39 -1.04 9.47
C SER A 25 -13.58 -2.22 9.97
N VAL A 26 -12.26 -2.10 10.00
CA VAL A 26 -11.33 -3.18 10.39
C VAL A 26 -10.56 -2.81 11.64
N GLU A 27 -10.09 -3.81 12.37
CA GLU A 27 -9.23 -3.59 13.54
C GLU A 27 -7.91 -2.95 13.10
N PRO A 28 -7.46 -1.85 13.74
CA PRO A 28 -6.19 -1.22 13.38
C PRO A 28 -5.01 -2.18 13.39
N ALA A 29 -4.97 -3.12 14.33
CA ALA A 29 -3.90 -4.11 14.44
C ALA A 29 -3.85 -5.09 13.26
N SER A 30 -4.90 -5.18 12.46
CA SER A 30 -4.96 -6.05 11.27
C SER A 30 -4.38 -5.40 10.02
N VAL A 31 -4.07 -4.10 10.06
CA VAL A 31 -3.61 -3.32 8.91
C VAL A 31 -2.10 -3.28 8.87
N HIS A 32 -1.53 -3.78 7.79
CA HIS A 32 -0.08 -3.81 7.53
C HIS A 32 0.24 -2.90 6.35
N LEU A 33 1.44 -2.34 6.35
CA LEU A 33 1.98 -1.54 5.26
C LEU A 33 3.30 -2.15 4.78
N SER A 34 3.64 -1.89 3.52
CA SER A 34 4.96 -2.22 2.99
C SER A 34 5.90 -1.04 3.18
N THR A 35 7.20 -1.31 3.38
CA THR A 35 8.24 -0.27 3.29
C THR A 35 8.21 0.43 1.94
N LEU A 36 7.76 -0.24 0.89
CA LEU A 36 7.60 0.35 -0.44
C LEU A 36 6.57 1.47 -0.45
N THR A 37 5.49 1.33 0.30
CA THR A 37 4.48 2.38 0.48
C THR A 37 5.09 3.63 1.11
N LEU A 38 5.95 3.45 2.11
CA LEU A 38 6.67 4.57 2.72
C LEU A 38 7.57 5.27 1.71
N GLY A 39 8.26 4.50 0.87
CA GLY A 39 9.10 5.04 -0.21
C GLY A 39 8.30 5.81 -1.25
N GLU A 40 7.16 5.30 -1.67
CA GLU A 40 6.28 5.98 -2.61
C GLU A 40 5.75 7.31 -2.06
N ILE A 41 5.35 7.31 -0.79
CA ILE A 41 4.91 8.53 -0.10
C ILE A 41 6.05 9.55 -0.03
N MET A 42 7.26 9.11 0.35
CA MET A 42 8.42 10.00 0.42
C MET A 42 8.79 10.56 -0.95
N ARG A 43 8.70 9.76 -2.00
CA ARG A 43 8.90 10.25 -3.36
C ARG A 43 7.92 11.39 -3.70
N GLY A 44 6.65 11.21 -3.34
CA GLY A 44 5.63 12.26 -3.53
C GLY A 44 5.95 13.53 -2.74
N ILE A 45 6.43 13.39 -1.51
CA ILE A 45 6.85 14.51 -0.67
C ILE A 45 8.03 15.26 -1.32
N ALA A 46 9.03 14.53 -1.76
CA ALA A 46 10.22 15.12 -2.40
C ALA A 46 9.86 15.89 -3.68
N LEU A 47 8.93 15.36 -4.47
CA LEU A 47 8.44 16.05 -5.67
C LEU A 47 7.64 17.31 -5.29
N LYS A 48 6.80 17.21 -4.25
CA LYS A 48 5.99 18.34 -3.79
C LYS A 48 6.85 19.48 -3.21
N GLN A 49 7.99 19.13 -2.60
CA GLN A 49 8.93 20.12 -2.06
C GLN A 49 9.38 21.13 -3.11
N LYS A 50 9.45 20.72 -4.37
CA LYS A 50 9.89 21.58 -5.47
C LYS A 50 8.86 22.65 -5.85
N SER A 51 7.57 22.36 -5.66
CA SER A 51 6.48 23.25 -6.10
C SER A 51 5.73 23.88 -4.93
N ASP A 52 5.63 23.19 -3.81
CA ASP A 52 4.85 23.63 -2.65
C ASP A 52 5.49 23.11 -1.34
N PRO A 53 6.53 23.78 -0.83
CA PRO A 53 7.23 23.34 0.37
C PRO A 53 6.34 23.22 1.61
N LYS A 54 5.31 24.07 1.71
CA LYS A 54 4.39 24.04 2.85
C LYS A 54 3.53 22.77 2.84
N ALA A 55 3.00 22.40 1.68
CA ALA A 55 2.26 21.16 1.52
C ALA A 55 3.17 19.95 1.76
N ALA A 56 4.41 20.00 1.28
CA ALA A 56 5.40 18.93 1.54
C ALA A 56 5.66 18.75 3.02
N ALA A 57 5.73 19.82 3.80
CA ALA A 57 5.92 19.75 5.25
C ALA A 57 4.73 19.06 5.95
N HIS A 58 3.50 19.35 5.53
CA HIS A 58 2.30 18.66 6.05
C HIS A 58 2.31 17.18 5.72
N LEU A 59 2.70 16.82 4.50
CA LEU A 59 2.82 15.42 4.08
C LEU A 59 3.90 14.68 4.86
N ALA A 60 5.04 15.35 5.12
CA ALA A 60 6.12 14.75 5.91
C ALA A 60 5.68 14.44 7.35
N GLU A 61 4.90 15.33 7.95
CA GLU A 61 4.34 15.12 9.30
C GLU A 61 3.34 13.95 9.29
N TRP A 62 2.49 13.86 8.28
CA TRP A 62 1.58 12.73 8.10
C TRP A 62 2.33 11.41 7.95
N LEU A 63 3.40 11.38 7.15
CA LEU A 63 4.23 10.19 6.99
C LEU A 63 4.86 9.77 8.33
N ARG A 64 5.37 10.73 9.10
CA ARG A 64 5.94 10.45 10.42
C ARG A 64 4.91 9.77 11.32
N LYS A 65 3.69 10.29 11.36
CA LYS A 65 2.61 9.72 12.17
C LYS A 65 2.20 8.33 11.67
N LEU A 66 2.11 8.15 10.36
CA LEU A 66 1.78 6.85 9.76
C LEU A 66 2.81 5.79 10.16
N ARG A 67 4.09 6.12 10.10
CA ARG A 67 5.17 5.21 10.50
C ARG A 67 5.11 4.88 11.99
N HIS A 68 4.79 5.86 12.82
CA HIS A 68 4.66 5.66 14.27
C HIS A 68 3.46 4.74 14.58
N ASP A 69 2.31 5.01 13.99
CA ASP A 69 1.08 4.28 14.26
C ASP A 69 1.15 2.81 13.78
N HIS A 70 1.99 2.53 12.79
CA HIS A 70 2.14 1.18 12.20
C HIS A 70 3.53 0.56 12.45
N ALA A 71 4.28 1.06 13.43
CA ALA A 71 5.69 0.70 13.61
C ALA A 71 5.94 -0.81 13.71
N ASP A 72 5.01 -1.56 14.29
CA ASP A 72 5.08 -3.03 14.46
C ASP A 72 4.46 -3.80 13.28
N ARG A 73 3.93 -3.11 12.27
CA ARG A 73 3.20 -3.71 11.15
C ARG A 73 3.67 -3.21 9.79
N ILE A 74 4.90 -2.72 9.72
CA ILE A 74 5.55 -2.31 8.46
C ILE A 74 6.45 -3.47 8.01
N LEU A 75 6.16 -4.00 6.82
CA LEU A 75 6.80 -5.19 6.29
C LEU A 75 7.88 -4.79 5.27
N ALA A 76 9.10 -5.23 5.53
CA ALA A 76 10.23 -5.01 4.61
C ALA A 76 10.23 -6.04 3.48
N VAL A 77 10.87 -5.69 2.37
CA VAL A 77 11.14 -6.64 1.28
C VAL A 77 12.23 -7.60 1.73
N THR A 78 11.87 -8.88 1.87
CA THR A 78 12.78 -9.95 2.26
C THR A 78 13.25 -10.73 1.05
N ASP A 79 14.20 -11.66 1.24
CA ASP A 79 14.64 -12.59 0.18
C ASP A 79 13.46 -13.42 -0.33
N GLN A 80 12.61 -13.92 0.55
CA GLN A 80 11.44 -14.71 0.19
C GLN A 80 10.46 -13.89 -0.66
N ILE A 81 10.23 -12.61 -0.32
CA ILE A 81 9.39 -11.71 -1.09
C ILE A 81 10.02 -11.46 -2.48
N SER A 82 11.32 -11.28 -2.54
CA SER A 82 12.03 -11.06 -3.82
C SER A 82 11.92 -12.25 -4.76
N VAL A 83 12.02 -13.47 -4.23
CA VAL A 83 11.85 -14.71 -5.03
C VAL A 83 10.43 -14.81 -5.57
N GLU A 84 9.43 -14.55 -4.73
CA GLU A 84 8.02 -14.52 -5.15
C GLU A 84 7.76 -13.43 -6.19
N TRP A 85 8.37 -12.26 -6.03
CA TRP A 85 8.30 -11.20 -7.03
C TRP A 85 8.81 -11.66 -8.39
N GLY A 86 9.91 -12.40 -8.43
CA GLY A 86 10.47 -12.94 -9.69
C GLY A 86 9.47 -13.82 -10.44
N ARG A 87 8.73 -14.66 -9.70
CA ARG A 87 7.67 -15.50 -10.26
C ARG A 87 6.55 -14.63 -10.87
N ILE A 88 6.10 -13.62 -10.15
CA ILE A 88 5.05 -12.70 -10.60
C ILE A 88 5.51 -11.90 -11.81
N ALA A 89 6.73 -11.37 -11.79
CA ALA A 89 7.28 -10.55 -12.86
C ALA A 89 7.37 -11.31 -14.19
N ALA A 90 7.55 -12.63 -14.13
CA ALA A 90 7.62 -13.48 -15.32
C ALA A 90 6.27 -13.74 -15.99
N ILE A 91 5.16 -13.48 -15.29
CA ILE A 91 3.80 -13.72 -15.82
C ILE A 91 3.46 -12.72 -16.93
N ARG A 92 3.68 -11.43 -16.67
CA ARG A 92 3.49 -10.34 -17.63
C ARG A 92 4.18 -9.07 -17.14
N PRO A 93 4.44 -8.09 -18.02
CA PRO A 93 4.95 -6.78 -17.59
C PRO A 93 3.99 -6.08 -16.64
N ARG A 94 4.54 -5.53 -15.57
CA ARG A 94 3.85 -4.67 -14.60
C ARG A 94 4.88 -3.84 -13.85
N GLY A 95 4.45 -2.82 -13.11
CA GLY A 95 5.36 -2.04 -12.26
C GLY A 95 6.04 -2.91 -11.22
N ASP A 96 7.32 -2.68 -10.97
CA ASP A 96 8.11 -3.47 -10.01
C ASP A 96 7.55 -3.35 -8.60
N ILE A 97 7.11 -2.14 -8.20
CA ILE A 97 6.53 -1.93 -6.87
C ILE A 97 5.24 -2.71 -6.71
N ASP A 98 4.37 -2.70 -7.72
CA ASP A 98 3.12 -3.48 -7.69
C ASP A 98 3.41 -4.98 -7.53
N GLY A 99 4.36 -5.50 -8.29
CA GLY A 99 4.77 -6.89 -8.18
C GLY A 99 5.34 -7.24 -6.80
N LEU A 100 6.12 -6.35 -6.22
CA LEU A 100 6.68 -6.53 -4.88
C LEU A 100 5.62 -6.45 -3.78
N ILE A 101 4.63 -5.58 -3.93
CA ILE A 101 3.49 -5.50 -3.01
C ILE A 101 2.65 -6.78 -3.09
N ALA A 102 2.36 -7.28 -4.29
CA ALA A 102 1.66 -8.55 -4.45
C ALA A 102 2.42 -9.70 -3.80
N ALA A 103 3.73 -9.76 -4.02
CA ALA A 103 4.60 -10.78 -3.41
C ALA A 103 4.58 -10.71 -1.88
N THR A 104 4.57 -9.50 -1.32
CA THR A 104 4.49 -9.28 0.12
C THR A 104 3.18 -9.85 0.68
N ALA A 105 2.06 -9.56 0.03
CA ALA A 105 0.75 -10.07 0.44
C ALA A 105 0.71 -11.60 0.41
N ILE A 106 1.27 -12.21 -0.63
CA ILE A 106 1.29 -13.68 -0.78
C ILE A 106 2.16 -14.32 0.29
N VAL A 107 3.37 -13.83 0.49
CA VAL A 107 4.32 -14.40 1.45
C VAL A 107 3.79 -14.33 2.88
N HIS A 108 3.14 -13.24 3.24
CA HIS A 108 2.57 -13.03 4.58
C HIS A 108 1.12 -13.51 4.70
N ASP A 109 0.53 -14.07 3.64
CA ASP A 109 -0.86 -14.51 3.60
C ASP A 109 -1.83 -13.40 4.03
N LEU A 110 -1.65 -12.22 3.43
CA LEU A 110 -2.48 -11.04 3.68
C LEU A 110 -3.41 -10.79 2.50
N ILE A 111 -4.59 -10.24 2.80
CA ILE A 111 -5.49 -9.73 1.77
C ILE A 111 -4.97 -8.35 1.33
N LEU A 112 -4.73 -8.19 0.04
CA LEU A 112 -4.28 -6.92 -0.53
C LEU A 112 -5.47 -5.99 -0.74
N VAL A 113 -5.38 -4.78 -0.20
CA VAL A 113 -6.44 -3.77 -0.29
C VAL A 113 -5.97 -2.66 -1.24
N THR A 114 -6.62 -2.55 -2.39
CA THR A 114 -6.20 -1.63 -3.47
C THR A 114 -7.36 -1.25 -4.37
N SER A 115 -7.28 -0.09 -5.02
CA SER A 115 -8.20 0.29 -6.10
C SER A 115 -7.78 -0.29 -7.46
N ASN A 116 -6.53 -0.73 -7.61
CA ASN A 116 -5.94 -1.20 -8.88
C ASN A 116 -6.06 -2.72 -9.03
N VAL A 117 -7.26 -3.25 -8.93
CA VAL A 117 -7.50 -4.71 -8.95
C VAL A 117 -6.90 -5.38 -10.19
N GLY A 118 -7.03 -4.75 -11.36
CA GLY A 118 -6.52 -5.30 -12.62
C GLY A 118 -5.01 -5.56 -12.63
N ASP A 119 -4.24 -4.76 -11.89
CA ASP A 119 -2.78 -4.92 -11.80
C ASP A 119 -2.37 -6.17 -11.01
N PHE A 120 -3.30 -6.76 -10.26
CA PHE A 120 -3.01 -7.87 -9.35
C PHE A 120 -3.77 -9.16 -9.66
N GLU A 121 -4.67 -9.16 -10.66
CA GLU A 121 -5.57 -10.30 -10.94
C GLU A 121 -4.86 -11.63 -11.16
N ASP A 122 -3.71 -11.62 -11.80
CA ASP A 122 -3.00 -12.83 -12.20
C ASP A 122 -1.84 -13.20 -11.27
N THR A 123 -1.70 -12.51 -10.15
CA THR A 123 -0.57 -12.71 -9.23
C THR A 123 -0.76 -13.87 -8.26
N GLY A 124 -1.99 -14.23 -7.98
CA GLY A 124 -2.36 -15.19 -6.94
C GLY A 124 -2.72 -14.52 -5.61
N ALA A 125 -2.54 -13.21 -5.48
CA ALA A 125 -2.94 -12.48 -4.27
C ALA A 125 -4.47 -12.37 -4.19
N THR A 126 -5.01 -12.48 -2.97
CA THR A 126 -6.41 -12.15 -2.71
C THR A 126 -6.54 -10.64 -2.60
N VAL A 127 -7.44 -10.05 -3.37
CA VAL A 127 -7.56 -8.59 -3.51
C VAL A 127 -8.96 -8.13 -3.17
N ILE A 128 -9.07 -7.04 -2.41
CA ILE A 128 -10.33 -6.33 -2.22
C ILE A 128 -10.16 -4.86 -2.58
N ASN A 129 -11.24 -4.26 -3.10
CA ASN A 129 -11.29 -2.86 -3.51
C ASN A 129 -12.33 -2.11 -2.67
N PRO A 130 -11.92 -1.17 -1.79
CA PRO A 130 -12.86 -0.41 -0.96
C PRO A 130 -13.87 0.44 -1.73
N TRP A 131 -13.59 0.75 -3.00
CA TRP A 131 -14.48 1.54 -3.86
C TRP A 131 -15.54 0.72 -4.55
N GLU A 132 -15.39 -0.60 -4.58
CA GLU A 132 -16.42 -1.48 -5.14
C GLU A 132 -17.44 -1.80 -4.06
N ALA A 133 -18.71 -1.61 -4.40
CA ALA A 133 -19.77 -1.93 -3.48
C ALA A 133 -19.77 -3.43 -3.19
N SER A 134 -19.67 -3.79 -1.93
CA SER A 134 -19.95 -5.17 -1.53
C SER A 134 -21.47 -5.38 -1.62
N ALA A 135 -21.85 -6.33 -2.41
CA ALA A 135 -23.25 -6.71 -2.52
C ALA A 135 -23.76 -7.27 -1.19
#